data_f0ba2bb498c5e3b7ab0e1dcee096376d
#
_entry.id   f0ba2bb498c5e3b7ab0e1dcee096376d
#
_cell.length_a   1.000
_cell.length_b   1.000
_cell.length_c   1.000
_cell.angle_alpha   90.00
_cell.angle_beta   90.00
_cell.angle_gamma   90.00
#
_symmetry.space_group_name_H-M   'P 1'
#
loop_
_entity.id
_entity.type
_entity.pdbx_description
1 polymer ?
#
loop_
_entity_poly.entity_id
_entity_poly.type
_entity_poly.pdbx_seq_one_letter_code
_entity_poly.pdbx_strand_id
1 'polypeptide(L)' 'MPKELNRLKVVLAEKKVTNRLLAEKLGKDEATVSKWCTNNLQPNLETLIRISEILGVEVQELIRV' A
#
# COMPACT_ATOMS: atom_id res chain seq x y z
N MET A 1 12.79 0.49 16.29
CA MET A 1 12.54 0.85 14.89
C MET A 1 11.32 0.10 14.40
N PRO A 2 10.40 0.77 13.70
CA PRO A 2 9.28 0.04 13.13
C PRO A 2 9.80 -0.92 12.06
N LYS A 3 9.23 -2.10 12.05
CA LYS A 3 9.63 -3.12 11.08
C LYS A 3 8.93 -2.81 9.75
N GLU A 4 9.72 -2.70 8.69
CA GLU A 4 9.16 -2.42 7.36
C GLU A 4 8.70 -3.73 6.74
N LEU A 5 7.41 -4.01 6.89
CA LEU A 5 6.82 -5.25 6.37
C LEU A 5 6.29 -5.11 4.96
N ASN A 6 5.98 -3.88 4.54
CA ASN A 6 5.50 -3.65 3.18
C ASN A 6 6.36 -2.60 2.46
N ARG A 7 6.30 -2.64 1.13
CA ARG A 7 7.01 -1.71 0.26
C ARG A 7 6.03 -0.77 -0.45
N LEU A 8 4.89 -0.52 0.16
CA LEU A 8 3.81 0.21 -0.52
C LEU A 8 4.27 1.60 -0.96
N LYS A 9 4.99 2.31 -0.10
CA LYS A 9 5.48 3.65 -0.43
C LYS A 9 6.32 3.65 -1.70
N VAL A 10 7.23 2.68 -1.82
CA VAL A 10 8.10 2.56 -2.98
C VAL A 10 7.30 2.25 -4.24
N VAL A 11 6.38 1.30 -4.15
CA VAL A 11 5.58 0.88 -5.31
C VAL A 11 4.66 2.02 -5.76
N LEU A 12 4.05 2.74 -4.83
CA LEU A 12 3.24 3.91 -5.19
C LEU A 12 4.06 4.95 -5.92
N ALA A 13 5.29 5.21 -5.45
CA ALA A 13 6.17 6.16 -6.12
C ALA A 13 6.53 5.70 -7.52
N GLU A 14 6.83 4.40 -7.69
CA GLU A 14 7.17 3.84 -8.99
C GLU A 14 5.99 3.94 -9.97
N LYS A 15 4.78 3.76 -9.48
CA LYS A 15 3.58 3.81 -10.31
C LYS A 15 3.01 5.22 -10.43
N LYS A 16 3.61 6.17 -9.72
CA LYS A 16 3.16 7.58 -9.71
C LYS A 16 1.71 7.69 -9.22
N VAL A 17 1.37 6.93 -8.20
CA VAL A 17 0.04 6.94 -7.58
C VAL A 17 0.18 7.57 -6.21
N THR A 18 -0.70 8.52 -5.90
CA THR A 18 -0.68 9.19 -4.59
C THR A 18 -1.45 8.37 -3.57
N ASN A 19 -1.16 8.62 -2.29
CA ASN A 19 -1.91 8.01 -1.20
C ASN A 19 -3.41 8.32 -1.33
N ARG A 20 -3.71 9.54 -1.70
CA ARG A 20 -5.10 9.98 -1.86
C ARG A 20 -5.83 9.19 -2.94
N LEU A 21 -5.18 9.01 -4.09
CA LEU A 21 -5.79 8.29 -5.19
C LEU A 21 -6.02 6.82 -4.81
N LEU A 22 -5.03 6.20 -4.18
CA LEU A 22 -5.18 4.83 -3.73
C LEU A 22 -6.32 4.71 -2.72
N ALA A 23 -6.40 5.65 -1.77
CA ALA A 23 -7.46 5.65 -0.77
C ALA A 23 -8.82 5.75 -1.44
N GLU A 24 -8.97 6.61 -2.43
CA GLU A 24 -10.23 6.74 -3.18
C GLU A 24 -10.63 5.44 -3.84
N LYS A 25 -9.68 4.77 -4.48
CA LYS A 25 -9.94 3.52 -5.19
C LYS A 25 -10.31 2.38 -4.24
N LEU A 26 -9.81 2.43 -3.01
CA LEU A 26 -10.09 1.41 -2.00
C LEU A 26 -11.30 1.74 -1.13
N GLY A 27 -11.79 2.98 -1.18
CA GLY A 27 -12.85 3.43 -0.29
C GLY A 27 -12.35 3.57 1.14
N LYS A 28 -11.08 3.95 1.32
CA LYS A 28 -10.44 4.12 2.62
C LYS A 28 -10.00 5.57 2.81
N ASP A 29 -9.61 5.93 4.04
CA ASP A 29 -9.07 7.24 4.34
C ASP A 29 -7.63 7.36 3.87
N GLU A 30 -7.27 8.55 3.41
CA GLU A 30 -5.88 8.84 3.04
C GLU A 30 -4.95 8.62 4.24
N ALA A 31 -5.41 8.97 5.45
CA ALA A 31 -4.62 8.78 6.66
C ALA A 31 -4.29 7.31 6.90
N THR A 32 -5.23 6.40 6.60
CA THR A 32 -5.01 4.97 6.72
C THR A 32 -3.94 4.51 5.75
N VAL A 33 -4.02 4.96 4.50
CA VAL A 33 -3.01 4.61 3.49
C VAL A 33 -1.64 5.15 3.90
N SER A 34 -1.59 6.36 4.44
CA SER A 34 -0.35 6.95 4.91
C SER A 34 0.29 6.09 6.01
N LYS A 35 -0.52 5.56 6.93
CA LYS A 35 -0.01 4.67 7.99
C LYS A 35 0.55 3.38 7.42
N TRP A 36 -0.05 2.86 6.35
CA TRP A 36 0.50 1.69 5.67
C TRP A 36 1.85 2.02 5.04
N CYS A 37 1.98 3.18 4.42
CA CYS A 37 3.22 3.59 3.76
C CYS A 37 4.38 3.76 4.75
N THR A 38 4.07 4.16 5.97
CA THR A 38 5.09 4.33 7.02
C THR A 38 5.29 3.07 7.85
N ASN A 39 4.57 2.01 7.54
CA ASN A 39 4.60 0.74 8.26
C ASN A 39 4.16 0.85 9.72
N ASN A 40 3.40 1.90 10.06
CA ASN A 40 2.79 2.01 11.38
C ASN A 40 1.57 1.11 11.52
N LEU A 41 0.96 0.76 10.39
CA LEU A 41 -0.18 -0.12 10.31
C LEU A 41 -0.03 -0.95 9.05
N GLN A 42 -0.50 -2.19 9.07
CA GLN A 42 -0.41 -3.04 7.89
C GLN A 42 -1.79 -3.28 7.32
N PRO A 43 -1.95 -3.24 5.99
CA PRO A 43 -3.20 -3.64 5.38
C PRO A 43 -3.38 -5.15 5.55
N ASN A 44 -4.63 -5.61 5.65
CA ASN A 44 -4.87 -7.04 5.72
C ASN A 44 -4.67 -7.67 4.33
N LEU A 45 -4.68 -9.01 4.29
CA LEU A 45 -4.38 -9.74 3.07
C LEU A 45 -5.34 -9.38 1.93
N GLU A 46 -6.62 -9.29 2.23
CA GLU A 46 -7.62 -8.94 1.22
C GLU A 46 -7.33 -7.56 0.62
N THR A 47 -6.98 -6.60 1.47
CA THR A 47 -6.65 -5.26 1.02
C THR A 47 -5.38 -5.26 0.18
N LEU A 48 -4.38 -6.05 0.58
CA LEU A 48 -3.15 -6.18 -0.21
C LEU A 48 -3.43 -6.70 -1.62
N ILE A 49 -4.31 -7.69 -1.73
CA ILE A 49 -4.68 -8.24 -3.03
C ILE A 49 -5.36 -7.16 -3.88
N ARG A 50 -6.25 -6.38 -3.28
CA ARG A 50 -6.92 -5.29 -4.00
C ARG A 50 -5.93 -4.23 -4.46
N ILE A 51 -4.97 -3.87 -3.60
CA ILE A 51 -3.93 -2.91 -3.95
C ILE A 51 -3.11 -3.42 -5.13
N SER A 52 -2.74 -4.69 -5.10
CA SER A 52 -1.96 -5.28 -6.19
C SER A 52 -2.71 -5.19 -7.52
N GLU A 53 -4.01 -5.43 -7.49
CA GLU A 53 -4.84 -5.34 -8.69
C GLU A 53 -4.94 -3.90 -9.19
N ILE A 54 -5.12 -2.95 -8.27
CA ILE A 54 -5.22 -1.54 -8.63
C ILE A 54 -3.92 -1.03 -9.26
N LEU A 55 -2.79 -1.45 -8.69
CA LEU A 55 -1.48 -0.99 -9.16
C LEU A 55 -0.90 -1.82 -10.30
N GLY A 56 -1.52 -2.96 -10.60
CA GLY A 56 -1.03 -3.83 -11.66
C GLY A 56 0.29 -4.51 -11.31
N VAL A 57 0.47 -4.87 -10.04
CA VAL A 57 1.69 -5.54 -9.57
C VAL A 57 1.31 -6.83 -8.85
N GLU A 58 2.30 -7.71 -8.66
CA GLU A 58 2.09 -8.91 -7.87
C GLU A 58 2.04 -8.56 -6.38
N VAL A 59 1.26 -9.31 -5.60
CA VAL A 59 1.17 -9.07 -4.16
C VAL A 59 2.55 -9.13 -3.50
N GLN A 60 3.40 -10.05 -3.95
CA GLN A 60 4.74 -10.20 -3.40
C GLN A 60 5.60 -8.96 -3.57
N GLU A 61 5.30 -8.12 -4.56
CA GLU A 61 6.02 -6.87 -4.75
C GLU A 61 5.67 -5.83 -3.69
N LEU A 62 4.56 -6.03 -2.99
CA LEU A 62 4.12 -5.13 -1.92
C LEU A 62 4.65 -5.55 -0.56
N ILE A 63 5.26 -6.72 -0.46
CA ILE A 63 5.71 -7.30 0.80
C ILE A 63 7.23 -7.31 0.85
N ARG A 64 7.76 -7.00 2.03
CA ARG A 64 9.21 -7.06 2.25
C ARG A 64 9.57 -8.42 2.80
N VAL A 65 10.45 -9.09 2.13
CA VAL A 65 10.94 -10.41 2.55
C VAL A 65 12.43 -10.39 2.76
#